data_a2b02529ea0c5dfe59c404d167278b63
#
_entry.id   a2b02529ea0c5dfe59c404d167278b63
#
_cell.length_a   1.000
_cell.length_b   1.000
_cell.length_c   1.000
_cell.angle_alpha   90.00
_cell.angle_beta   90.00
_cell.angle_gamma   90.00
#
_symmetry.space_group_name_H-M   'P 1'
#
loop_
_entity.id
_entity.type
_entity.pdbx_description
1 polymer ?
#
loop_
_entity_poly.entity_id
_entity_poly.type
_entity_poly.pdbx_seq_one_letter_code
_entity_poly.pdbx_strand_id
1 'polypeptide(L)'
;MDEKLINELIEYGKKADFIFQLMLDDKQIELINTIISKTKTPVKHATDRGGVYFSDTTTYKIIATTNKSEILKRLKKTMLGPNEKFEDLKINTPRFILICNLTNIMQNSEIIQLNMIIKDVMISYNKR
;
A
#
# COMPACT_ATOMS: atom_id res chain seq x y z
N MET A 1 -12.27 0.62 6.85
CA MET A 1 -11.87 -0.34 5.81
C MET A 1 -12.55 -1.66 6.04
N ASP A 2 -13.03 -2.29 5.00
CA ASP A 2 -13.77 -3.55 5.10
C ASP A 2 -12.80 -4.73 5.26
N GLU A 3 -12.82 -5.37 6.42
CA GLU A 3 -11.92 -6.50 6.69
C GLU A 3 -12.20 -7.70 5.78
N LYS A 4 -13.45 -7.87 5.39
CA LYS A 4 -13.80 -8.97 4.49
C LYS A 4 -13.12 -8.81 3.13
N LEU A 5 -13.14 -7.61 2.59
CA LEU A 5 -12.49 -7.33 1.32
C LEU A 5 -10.97 -7.53 1.41
N ILE A 6 -10.38 -7.08 2.50
CA ILE A 6 -8.94 -7.22 2.68
C ILE A 6 -8.53 -8.69 2.79
N ASN A 7 -9.32 -9.49 3.49
CA ASN A 7 -9.04 -10.92 3.59
C ASN A 7 -9.16 -11.61 2.23
N GLU A 8 -10.15 -11.24 1.44
CA GLU A 8 -10.28 -11.75 0.09
C GLU A 8 -9.08 -11.35 -0.77
N LEU A 9 -8.65 -10.09 -0.65
CA LEU A 9 -7.49 -9.61 -1.38
C LEU A 9 -6.23 -10.41 -1.04
N ILE A 10 -6.03 -10.70 0.24
CA ILE A 10 -4.86 -11.47 0.67
C ILE A 10 -4.89 -12.86 0.06
N GLU A 11 -6.05 -13.50 0.02
CA GLU A 11 -6.15 -14.82 -0.58
C GLU A 11 -5.92 -14.80 -2.09
N TYR A 12 -6.50 -13.82 -2.79
CA TYR A 12 -6.26 -13.70 -4.22
C TYR A 12 -4.82 -13.35 -4.52
N GLY A 13 -4.20 -12.54 -3.69
CA GLY A 13 -2.81 -12.11 -3.90
C GLY A 13 -1.79 -13.22 -3.83
N LYS A 14 -2.18 -14.37 -3.29
CA LYS A 14 -1.29 -15.54 -3.25
C LYS A 14 -1.22 -16.27 -4.59
N LYS A 15 -2.14 -15.97 -5.50
CA LYS A 15 -2.17 -16.63 -6.80
C LYS A 15 -1.16 -16.01 -7.75
N ALA A 16 -0.50 -16.84 -8.52
CA ALA A 16 0.58 -16.39 -9.42
C ALA A 16 0.08 -15.45 -10.52
N ASP A 17 -1.17 -15.61 -10.94
CA ASP A 17 -1.74 -14.81 -12.01
C ASP A 17 -2.44 -13.55 -11.53
N PHE A 18 -2.41 -13.27 -10.23
CA PHE A 18 -3.03 -12.09 -9.65
C PHE A 18 -2.03 -10.95 -9.67
N ILE A 19 -2.16 -10.05 -10.62
CA ILE A 19 -1.17 -9.01 -10.89
C ILE A 19 -1.57 -7.71 -10.19
N PHE A 20 -0.60 -7.09 -9.51
CA PHE A 20 -0.76 -5.78 -8.92
C PHE A 20 -0.11 -4.74 -9.83
N GLN A 21 -0.84 -3.69 -10.16
CA GLN A 21 -0.33 -2.62 -11.02
C GLN A 21 -0.44 -1.28 -10.32
N LEU A 22 0.69 -0.61 -10.20
CA LEU A 22 0.71 0.74 -9.64
C LEU A 22 0.29 1.74 -10.71
N MET A 23 -0.69 2.58 -10.37
CA MET A 23 -1.15 3.64 -11.25
C MET A 23 -0.40 4.91 -10.94
N LEU A 24 0.34 5.41 -11.91
CA LEU A 24 1.19 6.57 -11.68
C LEU A 24 1.25 7.39 -12.97
N ASP A 25 0.75 8.63 -12.91
CA ASP A 25 0.75 9.54 -14.07
C ASP A 25 0.19 8.89 -15.33
N ASP A 26 -0.97 8.26 -15.22
CA ASP A 26 -1.66 7.56 -16.32
C ASP A 26 -0.93 6.33 -16.85
N LYS A 27 0.13 5.90 -16.17
CA LYS A 27 0.82 4.67 -16.53
C LYS A 27 0.52 3.59 -15.52
N GLN A 28 0.45 2.36 -16.00
CA GLN A 28 0.30 1.19 -15.16
C GLN A 28 1.64 0.48 -15.10
N ILE A 29 2.14 0.32 -13.89
CA ILE A 29 3.45 -0.29 -13.66
C ILE A 29 3.25 -1.55 -12.87
N GLU A 30 3.64 -2.68 -13.44
CA GLU A 30 3.48 -3.97 -12.79
C GLU A 30 4.41 -4.07 -11.58
N LEU A 31 3.84 -4.52 -10.46
CA LEU A 31 4.60 -4.78 -9.24
C LEU A 31 4.86 -6.27 -9.14
N ILE A 32 6.04 -6.63 -8.69
CA ILE A 32 6.43 -8.02 -8.51
C ILE A 32 6.74 -8.28 -7.04
N ASN A 33 6.70 -9.55 -6.65
CA ASN A 33 6.98 -9.98 -5.28
C ASN A 33 6.14 -9.21 -4.26
N THR A 34 4.85 -9.06 -4.55
CA THR A 34 3.95 -8.30 -3.70
C THR A 34 3.51 -9.15 -2.52
N ILE A 35 3.70 -8.62 -1.32
CA ILE A 35 3.35 -9.31 -0.07
C ILE A 35 2.48 -8.38 0.76
N ILE A 36 1.34 -8.90 1.20
CA ILE A 36 0.43 -8.18 2.08
C ILE A 36 0.49 -8.85 3.45
N SER A 37 0.69 -8.05 4.48
CA SER A 37 0.76 -8.55 5.84
C SER A 37 -0.13 -7.73 6.76
N LYS A 38 -0.63 -8.39 7.80
CA LYS A 38 -1.45 -7.77 8.83
C LYS A 38 -0.60 -7.59 10.07
N THR A 39 -0.59 -6.38 10.62
CA THR A 39 0.19 -6.04 11.79
C THR A 39 -0.72 -5.38 12.81
N LYS A 40 -0.54 -5.72 14.08
CA LYS A 40 -1.21 -5.01 15.17
C LYS A 40 -0.21 -4.07 15.81
N THR A 41 -0.62 -2.82 15.98
CA THR A 41 0.24 -1.81 16.57
C THR A 41 -0.46 -1.26 17.81
N PRO A 42 0.19 -1.26 18.98
CA PRO A 42 -0.40 -0.66 20.17
C PRO A 42 -0.47 0.85 19.99
N VAL A 43 -1.62 1.41 20.36
CA VAL A 43 -1.85 2.84 20.33
C VAL A 43 -2.08 3.30 21.76
N LYS A 44 -1.31 4.30 22.19
CA LYS A 44 -1.40 4.86 23.54
C LYS A 44 -2.51 5.88 23.60
N HIS A 45 -3.36 5.74 24.60
CA HIS A 45 -4.45 6.69 24.85
C HIS A 45 -4.32 7.28 26.23
N ALA A 46 -4.52 8.59 26.34
CA ALA A 46 -4.58 9.26 27.63
C ALA A 46 -5.99 9.21 28.18
N THR A 47 -6.11 9.06 29.50
CA THR A 47 -7.41 9.09 30.15
C THR A 47 -7.59 10.43 30.89
N ASP A 48 -8.84 10.76 31.20
CA ASP A 48 -9.17 12.00 31.89
C ASP A 48 -8.60 12.08 33.30
N ARG A 49 -8.25 10.94 33.87
CA ARG A 49 -7.70 10.87 35.23
C ARG A 49 -6.19 10.82 35.28
N GLY A 50 -5.54 11.11 34.14
CA GLY A 50 -4.10 11.11 34.06
C GLY A 50 -3.45 9.76 33.82
N GLY A 51 -4.24 8.71 33.70
CA GLY A 51 -3.72 7.39 33.35
C GLY A 51 -3.56 7.24 31.85
N VAL A 52 -3.00 6.11 31.45
CA VAL A 52 -2.87 5.76 30.03
C VAL A 52 -3.32 4.32 29.85
N TYR A 53 -3.84 4.04 28.65
CA TYR A 53 -4.13 2.67 28.28
C TYR A 53 -3.72 2.48 26.83
N PHE A 54 -3.58 1.22 26.42
CA PHE A 54 -3.20 0.89 25.06
C PHE A 54 -4.30 0.07 24.42
N SER A 55 -4.54 0.35 23.14
CA SER A 55 -5.40 -0.48 22.32
C SER A 55 -4.62 -0.91 21.08
N ASP A 56 -4.97 -2.06 20.52
CA ASP A 56 -4.33 -2.52 19.29
C ASP A 56 -5.04 -1.94 18.09
N THR A 57 -4.27 -1.40 17.16
CA THR A 57 -4.77 -0.97 15.87
C THR A 57 -4.22 -1.89 14.81
N THR A 58 -5.10 -2.44 13.99
CA THR A 58 -4.70 -3.31 12.90
C THR A 58 -4.30 -2.48 11.70
N THR A 59 -3.12 -2.78 11.17
CA THR A 59 -2.60 -2.12 9.98
C THR A 59 -2.27 -3.18 8.94
N TYR A 60 -2.65 -2.92 7.70
CA TYR A 60 -2.33 -3.81 6.59
C TYR A 60 -1.24 -3.16 5.77
N LYS A 61 -0.10 -3.86 5.66
CA LYS A 61 1.05 -3.38 4.92
C LYS A 61 1.18 -4.14 3.62
N ILE A 62 1.61 -3.43 2.60
CA ILE A 62 1.90 -4.06 1.31
C ILE A 62 3.31 -3.67 0.90
N ILE A 63 4.09 -4.67 0.57
CA ILE A 63 5.46 -4.50 0.11
C ILE A 63 5.53 -5.05 -1.30
N ALA A 64 6.02 -4.25 -2.22
CA ALA A 64 6.12 -4.65 -3.62
C ALA A 64 7.41 -4.16 -4.22
N THR A 65 7.87 -4.83 -5.25
CA THR A 65 9.08 -4.43 -5.94
C THR A 65 8.79 -4.17 -7.41
N THR A 66 9.63 -3.34 -8.00
CA THR A 66 9.64 -3.14 -9.43
C THR A 66 11.07 -2.85 -9.85
N ASN A 67 11.41 -3.20 -11.08
CA ASN A 67 12.77 -3.01 -11.57
C ASN A 67 12.91 -1.86 -12.56
N LYS A 68 11.96 -0.93 -12.58
CA LYS A 68 12.05 0.20 -13.50
C LYS A 68 12.49 1.46 -12.78
N SER A 69 13.66 1.94 -13.12
CA SER A 69 14.24 3.14 -12.51
C SER A 69 13.41 4.40 -12.80
N GLU A 70 12.65 4.43 -13.89
CA GLU A 70 11.80 5.58 -14.21
C GLU A 70 10.76 5.87 -13.13
N ILE A 71 10.32 4.83 -12.43
CA ILE A 71 9.31 5.00 -11.41
C ILE A 71 9.80 5.90 -10.28
N LEU A 72 11.09 5.85 -10.00
CA LEU A 72 11.66 6.65 -8.94
C LEU A 72 11.52 8.14 -9.21
N LYS A 73 11.71 8.55 -10.44
CA LYS A 73 11.56 9.96 -10.82
C LYS A 73 10.12 10.42 -10.64
N ARG A 74 9.17 9.57 -11.01
CA ARG A 74 7.75 9.91 -10.89
C ARG A 74 7.31 9.96 -9.44
N LEU A 75 7.78 9.01 -8.64
CA LEU A 75 7.47 9.00 -7.22
C LEU A 75 8.03 10.22 -6.51
N LYS A 76 9.22 10.63 -6.89
CA LYS A 76 9.82 11.83 -6.29
C LYS A 76 9.00 13.08 -6.56
N LYS A 77 8.40 13.18 -7.75
CA LYS A 77 7.54 14.32 -8.05
C LYS A 77 6.31 14.37 -7.15
N THR A 78 5.71 13.23 -6.87
CA THR A 78 4.54 13.17 -6.02
C THR A 78 4.88 13.32 -4.54
N MET A 79 6.12 13.05 -4.17
CA MET A 79 6.57 13.10 -2.79
C MET A 79 7.12 14.44 -2.36
N LEU A 80 7.55 15.26 -3.31
CA LEU A 80 8.19 16.52 -3.00
C LEU A 80 7.16 17.59 -2.69
N GLY A 81 6.42 17.39 -1.61
CA GLY A 81 5.55 18.42 -1.10
C GLY A 81 6.22 19.17 0.05
N PRO A 82 5.78 20.38 0.33
CA PRO A 82 6.38 21.18 1.40
C PRO A 82 6.24 20.56 2.78
N ASN A 83 5.35 19.62 2.96
CA ASN A 83 5.10 18.99 4.25
C ASN A 83 5.67 17.58 4.36
N GLU A 84 6.45 17.18 3.40
CA GLU A 84 7.08 15.85 3.38
C GLU A 84 6.08 14.69 3.49
N LYS A 85 4.84 14.89 3.10
CA LYS A 85 3.85 13.83 3.07
C LYS A 85 3.80 13.21 1.70
N PHE A 86 3.81 11.89 1.67
CA PHE A 86 3.63 11.17 0.43
C PHE A 86 2.16 11.18 0.05
N GLU A 87 1.89 11.37 -1.23
CA GLU A 87 0.53 11.26 -1.72
C GLU A 87 0.09 9.80 -1.72
N ASP A 88 -1.22 9.60 -1.67
CA ASP A 88 -1.75 8.25 -1.76
C ASP A 88 -1.55 7.71 -3.16
N LEU A 89 -1.23 6.44 -3.24
CA LEU A 89 -1.01 5.74 -4.49
C LEU A 89 -2.15 4.78 -4.74
N LYS A 90 -2.53 4.65 -5.99
CA LYS A 90 -3.59 3.73 -6.40
C LYS A 90 -2.96 2.49 -7.00
N ILE A 91 -3.38 1.33 -6.53
CA ILE A 91 -2.94 0.05 -7.07
C ILE A 91 -4.15 -0.69 -7.60
N ASN A 92 -4.10 -1.07 -8.85
CA ASN A 92 -5.14 -1.86 -9.49
C ASN A 92 -4.78 -3.33 -9.48
N THR A 93 -5.79 -4.16 -9.24
CA THR A 93 -5.69 -5.61 -9.37
C THR A 93 -6.85 -6.08 -10.23
N PRO A 94 -6.89 -7.35 -10.62
CA PRO A 94 -8.01 -7.84 -11.42
C PRO A 94 -9.38 -7.70 -10.74
N ARG A 95 -9.42 -7.67 -9.42
CA ARG A 95 -10.69 -7.62 -8.69
C ARG A 95 -10.84 -6.46 -7.74
N PHE A 96 -9.75 -5.80 -7.38
CA PHE A 96 -9.76 -4.77 -6.35
C PHE A 96 -9.00 -3.53 -6.79
N ILE A 97 -9.35 -2.42 -6.17
CA ILE A 97 -8.59 -1.18 -6.25
C ILE A 97 -8.14 -0.85 -4.84
N LEU A 98 -6.84 -0.62 -4.68
CA LEU A 98 -6.25 -0.29 -3.39
C LEU A 98 -5.83 1.16 -3.37
N ILE A 99 -6.08 1.81 -2.25
CA ILE A 99 -5.51 3.13 -1.98
C ILE A 99 -4.46 2.92 -0.89
N CYS A 100 -3.23 3.25 -1.19
CA CYS A 100 -2.10 2.97 -0.32
C CYS A 100 -1.32 4.23 -0.03
N ASN A 101 -0.83 4.35 1.19
CA ASN A 101 0.06 5.43 1.58
C ASN A 101 1.50 4.90 1.56
N LEU A 102 2.35 5.56 0.79
CA LEU A 102 3.75 5.17 0.70
C LEU A 102 4.48 5.62 1.97
N THR A 103 5.12 4.69 2.64
CA THR A 103 5.84 5.00 3.87
C THR A 103 7.34 5.02 3.69
N ASN A 104 7.85 4.21 2.76
CA ASN A 104 9.30 4.15 2.55
C ASN A 104 9.61 3.55 1.19
N ILE A 105 10.75 3.96 0.65
CA ILE A 105 11.29 3.40 -0.59
C ILE A 105 12.69 2.88 -0.31
N MET A 106 12.93 1.64 -0.67
CA MET A 106 14.27 1.06 -0.60
C MET A 106 14.70 0.71 -2.00
N GLN A 107 15.94 1.02 -2.33
CA GLN A 107 16.44 0.73 -3.66
C GLN A 107 17.84 0.16 -3.61
N ASN A 108 18.12 -0.73 -4.55
CA ASN A 108 19.47 -1.14 -4.85
C ASN A 108 19.74 -0.79 -6.33
N SER A 109 20.71 -1.42 -6.97
CA SER A 109 21.12 -1.02 -8.31
C SER A 109 20.03 -1.16 -9.38
N GLU A 110 19.10 -2.10 -9.22
CA GLU A 110 18.12 -2.40 -10.25
C GLU A 110 16.68 -2.48 -9.77
N ILE A 111 16.49 -2.67 -8.48
CA ILE A 111 15.17 -2.95 -7.93
C ILE A 111 14.78 -1.86 -6.95
N ILE A 112 13.53 -1.44 -7.05
CA ILE A 112 12.92 -0.52 -6.11
C ILE A 112 11.89 -1.28 -5.31
N GLN A 113 12.00 -1.22 -4.00
CA GLN A 113 11.00 -1.80 -3.10
C GLN A 113 10.16 -0.68 -2.50
N LEU A 114 8.86 -0.82 -2.62
CA LEU A 114 7.90 0.14 -2.08
C LEU A 114 7.26 -0.46 -0.83
N ASN A 115 7.37 0.26 0.27
CA ASN A 115 6.71 -0.13 1.52
C ASN A 115 5.53 0.80 1.72
N MET A 116 4.33 0.22 1.79
CA MET A 116 3.10 0.99 1.80
C MET A 116 2.15 0.47 2.88
N ILE A 117 1.22 1.33 3.28
CA ILE A 117 0.12 0.96 4.16
C ILE A 117 -1.16 1.05 3.35
N ILE A 118 -1.98 0.01 3.39
CA ILE A 118 -3.25 0.00 2.69
C ILE A 118 -4.24 0.84 3.48
N LYS A 119 -4.75 1.90 2.87
CA LYS A 119 -5.73 2.78 3.49
C LYS A 119 -7.14 2.36 3.16
N ASP A 120 -7.37 1.84 1.97
CA ASP A 120 -8.70 1.44 1.56
C ASP A 120 -8.63 0.37 0.47
N VAL A 121 -9.65 -0.47 0.42
CA VAL A 121 -9.80 -1.51 -0.60
C VAL A 121 -11.21 -1.41 -1.15
N MET A 122 -11.34 -1.37 -2.46
CA MET A 122 -12.62 -1.31 -3.14
C MET A 122 -12.69 -2.41 -4.18
N ILE A 123 -13.91 -2.84 -4.49
CA ILE A 123 -14.10 -3.80 -5.56
C ILE A 123 -14.01 -3.05 -6.89
N SER A 124 -13.24 -3.63 -7.81
CA SER A 124 -13.15 -3.08 -9.15
C SER A 124 -14.27 -3.63 -10.00
N TYR A 125 -15.07 -2.73 -10.56
CA TYR A 125 -16.18 -3.14 -11.43
C TYR A 125 -15.76 -3.09 -12.90
N ASN A 126 -14.58 -3.56 -13.19
CA ASN A 126 -14.13 -3.65 -14.57
C ASN A 126 -15.03 -4.60 -15.33
N LYS A 127 -15.79 -4.06 -16.24
CA LYS A 127 -16.62 -4.88 -17.12
C LYS A 127 -15.86 -5.20 -18.39
N ARG A 128 -16.06 -6.36 -18.85
CA ARG A 128 -15.38 -6.82 -20.05
C ARG A 128 -16.35 -7.42 -21.01
#